data_9ec0896bff6afba33e00bc63ae55e967
#
_entry.id   9ec0896bff6afba33e00bc63ae55e967
#
_cell.length_a   1.000
_cell.length_b   1.000
_cell.length_c   1.000
_cell.angle_alpha   90.00
_cell.angle_beta   90.00
_cell.angle_gamma   90.00
#
_symmetry.space_group_name_H-M   'P 1'
#
loop_
_entity.id
_entity.type
_entity.pdbx_description
1 polymer ?
#
loop_
_entity_poly.entity_id
_entity_poly.type
_entity_poly.pdbx_seq_one_letter_code
_entity_poly.pdbx_strand_id
1 'polypeptide(L)'
;MAPANTNNIVKQLLFDPISTGADRLCIISYQATPSMASWLLKTFEEYGISDITVELIIGSTIKEGIDNISHDGFKELQGDRYSKIYKNFTCSYLYQGSIPKTNLFIWLKDNVPICAYSGSYEFTQASLLRKCDNTLISCKPVDAYKKYEAAVNRSIFCNHAEVEDYVIVRLQSNSPVLFQSNFDDHVIHLSFLTRTGEVGKRSGLNWGQRQGRNKNEAYIPLPINIATSGFFPLNKQHFLVVTDDHHTLLLRVEQQNDKAITTPASNALLGEYFRNRLGLPNGAYVHTSDLMNYGRTDVSFIKIDDEQYYMDFSVDEQ
;
A
#
# COMPACT_ATOMS: atom_id res chain seq x y z
N MET A 1 1.37 -12.36 17.67
CA MET A 1 0.07 -13.05 17.47
C MET A 1 -0.44 -12.65 16.07
N ALA A 2 -0.80 -13.59 15.22
CA ALA A 2 -1.29 -13.27 13.86
C ALA A 2 -2.77 -12.83 13.88
N PRO A 3 -3.24 -12.04 12.90
CA PRO A 3 -4.65 -11.69 12.77
C PRO A 3 -5.56 -12.92 12.71
N ALA A 4 -6.74 -12.87 13.32
CA ALA A 4 -7.64 -14.03 13.47
C ALA A 4 -8.07 -14.69 12.13
N ASN A 5 -8.08 -13.93 11.03
CA ASN A 5 -8.46 -14.40 9.69
C ASN A 5 -7.27 -14.69 8.77
N THR A 6 -6.05 -14.73 9.31
CA THR A 6 -4.84 -15.00 8.53
C THR A 6 -4.77 -16.48 8.16
N ASN A 7 -4.49 -16.79 6.89
CA ASN A 7 -4.28 -18.17 6.47
C ASN A 7 -3.00 -18.76 7.11
N ASN A 8 -2.92 -20.10 7.17
CA ASN A 8 -1.82 -20.78 7.84
C ASN A 8 -0.44 -20.42 7.29
N ILE A 9 -0.35 -20.16 5.99
CA ILE A 9 0.91 -19.84 5.32
C ILE A 9 1.42 -18.46 5.75
N VAL A 10 0.57 -17.45 5.69
CA VAL A 10 0.91 -16.10 6.14
C VAL A 10 1.28 -16.10 7.63
N LYS A 11 0.55 -16.87 8.44
CA LYS A 11 0.87 -17.03 9.85
C LYS A 11 2.29 -17.60 10.05
N GLN A 12 2.59 -18.73 9.42
CA GLN A 12 3.90 -19.37 9.52
C GLN A 12 5.03 -18.52 8.93
N LEU A 13 4.75 -17.85 7.82
CA LEU A 13 5.75 -17.09 7.08
C LEU A 13 6.08 -15.74 7.72
N LEU A 14 5.08 -15.01 8.22
CA LEU A 14 5.21 -13.61 8.61
C LEU A 14 5.03 -13.35 10.12
N PHE A 15 4.46 -14.29 10.89
CA PHE A 15 4.14 -14.03 12.30
C PHE A 15 4.72 -15.03 13.29
N ASP A 16 4.70 -16.33 12.99
CA ASP A 16 5.17 -17.34 13.96
C ASP A 16 6.64 -17.15 14.36
N PRO A 17 7.58 -16.75 13.46
CA PRO A 17 8.97 -16.52 13.84
C PRO A 17 9.16 -15.40 14.88
N ILE A 18 8.27 -14.41 14.89
CA ILE A 18 8.30 -13.31 15.87
C ILE A 18 8.13 -13.85 17.29
N SER A 19 7.31 -14.90 17.47
CA SER A 19 7.10 -15.54 18.78
C SER A 19 8.35 -16.22 19.33
N THR A 20 9.34 -16.52 18.47
CA THR A 20 10.65 -17.08 18.86
C THR A 20 11.71 -16.02 19.12
N GLY A 21 11.31 -14.74 19.03
CA GLY A 21 12.17 -13.58 19.24
C GLY A 21 12.90 -13.11 17.99
N ALA A 22 12.40 -13.45 16.78
CA ALA A 22 12.91 -12.87 15.55
C ALA A 22 12.65 -11.38 15.50
N ASP A 23 13.63 -10.60 15.01
CA ASP A 23 13.64 -9.15 14.99
C ASP A 23 13.85 -8.56 13.57
N ARG A 24 14.20 -9.42 12.60
CA ARG A 24 14.48 -8.99 11.23
C ARG A 24 13.99 -10.00 10.21
N LEU A 25 13.22 -9.52 9.22
CA LEU A 25 12.72 -10.27 8.08
C LEU A 25 13.40 -9.79 6.80
N CYS A 26 14.20 -10.68 6.18
CA CYS A 26 14.83 -10.46 4.88
C CYS A 26 14.04 -11.21 3.81
N ILE A 27 13.60 -10.52 2.77
CA ILE A 27 12.76 -11.06 1.70
C ILE A 27 13.48 -10.90 0.36
N ILE A 28 13.54 -11.97 -0.42
CA ILE A 28 13.77 -11.90 -1.87
C ILE A 28 12.49 -12.37 -2.52
N SER A 29 11.82 -11.50 -3.27
CA SER A 29 10.60 -11.85 -4.00
C SER A 29 10.78 -11.55 -5.48
N TYR A 30 10.25 -12.42 -6.34
CA TYR A 30 10.24 -12.15 -7.77
C TYR A 30 9.43 -10.88 -8.05
N GLN A 31 8.16 -10.85 -7.60
CA GLN A 31 7.33 -9.66 -7.60
C GLN A 31 6.96 -9.27 -6.17
N ALA A 32 6.66 -7.99 -5.97
CA ALA A 32 6.17 -7.45 -4.71
C ALA A 32 5.30 -6.22 -4.97
N THR A 33 4.37 -5.94 -4.07
CA THR A 33 3.51 -4.75 -4.14
C THR A 33 3.67 -3.84 -2.92
N PRO A 34 3.62 -2.51 -3.09
CA PRO A 34 3.64 -1.58 -1.96
C PRO A 34 2.46 -1.79 -1.01
N SER A 35 1.30 -2.20 -1.53
CA SER A 35 0.11 -2.53 -0.76
C SER A 35 0.33 -3.72 0.18
N MET A 36 1.06 -4.76 -0.25
CA MET A 36 1.44 -5.87 0.64
C MET A 36 2.42 -5.42 1.73
N ALA A 37 3.41 -4.62 1.38
CA ALA A 37 4.36 -4.06 2.35
C ALA A 37 3.62 -3.20 3.39
N SER A 38 2.78 -2.28 2.94
CA SER A 38 1.96 -1.45 3.81
C SER A 38 1.02 -2.26 4.71
N TRP A 39 0.39 -3.31 4.16
CA TRP A 39 -0.47 -4.20 4.94
C TRP A 39 0.30 -4.90 6.05
N LEU A 40 1.49 -5.43 5.77
CA LEU A 40 2.32 -6.10 6.77
C LEU A 40 2.75 -5.14 7.88
N LEU A 41 3.27 -3.97 7.51
CA LEU A 41 3.74 -2.95 8.44
C LEU A 41 2.61 -2.43 9.34
N LYS A 42 1.43 -2.19 8.75
CA LYS A 42 0.25 -1.79 9.50
C LYS A 42 -0.25 -2.88 10.43
N THR A 43 -0.19 -4.13 9.98
CA THR A 43 -0.55 -5.27 10.83
C THR A 43 0.40 -5.38 12.02
N PHE A 44 1.70 -5.21 11.83
CA PHE A 44 2.66 -5.17 12.94
C PHE A 44 2.32 -4.06 13.93
N GLU A 45 2.04 -2.85 13.47
CA GLU A 45 1.63 -1.73 14.32
C GLU A 45 0.34 -2.05 15.12
N GLU A 46 -0.70 -2.55 14.45
CA GLU A 46 -2.00 -2.89 15.08
C GLU A 46 -1.86 -3.97 16.16
N TYR A 47 -0.86 -4.85 16.05
CA TYR A 47 -0.58 -5.91 17.04
C TYR A 47 0.52 -5.54 18.04
N GLY A 48 0.97 -4.27 18.04
CA GLY A 48 2.00 -3.78 18.97
C GLY A 48 3.40 -4.38 18.71
N ILE A 49 3.67 -4.81 17.49
CA ILE A 49 4.97 -5.34 17.05
C ILE A 49 5.78 -4.18 16.50
N SER A 50 6.67 -3.59 17.29
CA SER A 50 7.35 -2.33 16.95
C SER A 50 8.79 -2.48 16.46
N ASP A 51 9.44 -3.62 16.76
CA ASP A 51 10.89 -3.74 16.65
C ASP A 51 11.35 -4.68 15.52
N ILE A 52 10.46 -4.94 14.56
CA ILE A 52 10.79 -5.77 13.40
C ILE A 52 11.34 -4.90 12.26
N THR A 53 12.53 -5.24 11.78
CA THR A 53 13.07 -4.70 10.53
C THR A 53 12.63 -5.58 9.36
N VAL A 54 12.11 -4.98 8.29
CA VAL A 54 11.70 -5.66 7.06
C VAL A 54 12.54 -5.14 5.89
N GLU A 55 13.28 -6.04 5.26
CA GLU A 55 14.14 -5.73 4.12
C GLU A 55 13.67 -6.53 2.91
N LEU A 56 13.23 -5.84 1.86
CA LEU A 56 12.70 -6.43 0.64
C LEU A 56 13.65 -6.20 -0.53
N ILE A 57 13.93 -7.28 -1.28
CA ILE A 57 14.61 -7.21 -2.58
C ILE A 57 13.68 -7.76 -3.65
N ILE A 58 13.42 -6.98 -4.70
CA ILE A 58 12.57 -7.37 -5.83
C ILE A 58 13.45 -7.87 -6.96
N GLY A 59 13.17 -9.08 -7.44
CA GLY A 59 14.02 -9.79 -8.41
C GLY A 59 13.59 -9.63 -9.87
N SER A 60 12.32 -9.37 -10.16
CA SER A 60 11.79 -9.18 -11.53
C SER A 60 12.39 -7.96 -12.23
N THR A 61 12.88 -7.00 -11.45
CA THR A 61 13.42 -5.72 -11.93
C THR A 61 14.60 -5.87 -12.90
N ILE A 62 15.38 -6.95 -12.81
CA ILE A 62 16.45 -7.25 -13.77
C ILE A 62 15.95 -7.34 -15.21
N LYS A 63 14.78 -7.95 -15.42
CA LYS A 63 14.27 -8.27 -16.75
C LYS A 63 13.05 -7.43 -17.12
N GLU A 64 12.16 -7.26 -16.17
CA GLU A 64 10.86 -6.65 -16.42
C GLU A 64 10.84 -5.17 -16.04
N GLY A 65 11.84 -4.70 -15.28
CA GLY A 65 11.77 -3.38 -14.66
C GLY A 65 10.69 -3.33 -13.58
N ILE A 66 10.30 -2.13 -13.21
CA ILE A 66 9.18 -1.88 -12.30
C ILE A 66 8.25 -0.84 -12.92
N ASP A 67 6.94 -0.95 -12.70
CA ASP A 67 6.03 0.11 -13.09
C ASP A 67 6.19 1.34 -12.17
N ASN A 68 5.97 2.52 -12.72
CA ASN A 68 6.16 3.79 -11.99
C ASN A 68 5.24 3.90 -10.77
N ILE A 69 4.03 3.34 -10.82
CA ILE A 69 3.07 3.38 -9.70
C ILE A 69 3.62 2.59 -8.51
N SER A 70 4.07 1.35 -8.74
CA SER A 70 4.72 0.55 -7.70
C SER A 70 6.03 1.17 -7.22
N HIS A 71 6.83 1.74 -8.13
CA HIS A 71 8.07 2.43 -7.78
C HIS A 71 7.81 3.59 -6.81
N ASP A 72 6.89 4.48 -7.15
CA ASP A 72 6.51 5.62 -6.31
C ASP A 72 5.90 5.16 -4.98
N GLY A 73 5.09 4.10 -4.99
CA GLY A 73 4.54 3.50 -3.78
C GLY A 73 5.62 2.98 -2.82
N PHE A 74 6.67 2.32 -3.32
CA PHE A 74 7.80 1.88 -2.48
C PHE A 74 8.65 3.05 -1.99
N LYS A 75 8.87 4.07 -2.82
CA LYS A 75 9.56 5.31 -2.39
C LYS A 75 8.78 6.03 -1.30
N GLU A 76 7.46 6.14 -1.44
CA GLU A 76 6.60 6.77 -0.45
C GLU A 76 6.66 6.04 0.91
N LEU A 77 6.65 4.69 0.93
CA LEU A 77 6.78 3.91 2.16
C LEU A 77 8.11 4.15 2.89
N GLN A 78 9.18 4.51 2.19
CA GLN A 78 10.49 4.86 2.76
C GLN A 78 10.66 6.37 2.97
N GLY A 79 9.73 7.18 2.47
CA GLY A 79 9.73 8.63 2.62
C GLY A 79 9.44 9.08 4.06
N ASP A 80 9.78 10.34 4.39
CA ASP A 80 9.68 10.92 5.74
C ASP A 80 8.29 10.77 6.38
N ARG A 81 7.24 10.78 5.58
CA ARG A 81 5.86 10.66 6.01
C ARG A 81 5.56 9.29 6.60
N TYR A 82 5.96 8.22 5.91
CA TYR A 82 5.69 6.85 6.31
C TYR A 82 6.76 6.26 7.24
N SER A 83 8.03 6.63 7.09
CA SER A 83 9.12 6.16 7.96
C SER A 83 8.95 6.56 9.43
N LYS A 84 8.22 7.64 9.70
CA LYS A 84 7.83 8.04 11.06
C LYS A 84 6.77 7.12 11.68
N ILE A 85 5.96 6.46 10.83
CA ILE A 85 4.83 5.61 11.22
C ILE A 85 5.24 4.15 11.12
N TYR A 86 5.80 3.76 9.97
CA TYR A 86 6.31 2.42 9.68
C TYR A 86 7.83 2.42 9.79
N LYS A 87 8.33 2.11 10.96
CA LYS A 87 9.76 2.04 11.21
C LYS A 87 10.39 0.83 10.52
N ASN A 88 11.66 0.97 10.13
CA ASN A 88 12.52 -0.15 9.74
C ASN A 88 12.04 -0.95 8.50
N PHE A 89 11.53 -0.28 7.47
CA PHE A 89 11.26 -0.89 6.17
C PHE A 89 12.22 -0.38 5.11
N THR A 90 12.80 -1.29 4.32
CA THR A 90 13.60 -0.95 3.13
C THR A 90 13.18 -1.81 1.95
N CYS A 91 13.21 -1.22 0.75
CA CYS A 91 12.98 -1.89 -0.52
C CYS A 91 14.16 -1.61 -1.47
N SER A 92 14.66 -2.66 -2.10
CA SER A 92 15.74 -2.60 -3.08
C SER A 92 15.36 -3.38 -4.33
N TYR A 93 15.93 -2.99 -5.44
CA TYR A 93 15.76 -3.62 -6.75
C TYR A 93 17.02 -4.35 -7.15
N LEU A 94 16.87 -5.60 -7.54
CA LEU A 94 17.97 -6.36 -8.12
C LEU A 94 18.24 -5.85 -9.54
N TYR A 95 19.44 -5.38 -9.84
CA TYR A 95 19.77 -4.79 -11.13
C TYR A 95 20.72 -5.63 -11.97
N GLN A 96 21.37 -6.66 -11.38
CA GLN A 96 22.27 -7.55 -12.10
C GLN A 96 22.27 -8.97 -11.55
N GLY A 97 22.73 -9.92 -12.35
CA GLY A 97 22.87 -11.34 -11.99
C GLY A 97 21.70 -12.19 -12.50
N SER A 98 21.50 -13.35 -11.92
CA SER A 98 20.41 -14.25 -12.28
C SER A 98 19.15 -13.94 -11.51
N ILE A 99 18.00 -14.05 -12.19
CA ILE A 99 16.69 -13.92 -11.57
C ILE A 99 16.53 -15.02 -10.51
N PRO A 100 16.04 -14.68 -9.31
CA PRO A 100 15.75 -15.68 -8.28
C PRO A 100 14.73 -16.71 -8.79
N LYS A 101 15.06 -18.00 -8.69
CA LYS A 101 14.15 -19.09 -9.12
C LYS A 101 13.00 -19.34 -8.13
N THR A 102 13.17 -18.91 -6.88
CA THR A 102 12.22 -19.08 -5.80
C THR A 102 12.27 -17.85 -4.89
N ASN A 103 11.13 -17.49 -4.34
CA ASN A 103 11.05 -16.44 -3.33
C ASN A 103 11.62 -16.98 -2.02
N LEU A 104 12.26 -16.12 -1.24
CA LEU A 104 12.88 -16.45 0.04
C LEU A 104 12.39 -15.49 1.11
N PHE A 105 12.04 -16.04 2.28
CA PHE A 105 11.70 -15.30 3.48
C PHE A 105 12.58 -15.81 4.61
N ILE A 106 13.42 -14.96 5.15
CA ILE A 106 14.48 -15.33 6.09
C ILE A 106 14.34 -14.49 7.34
N TRP A 107 14.16 -15.14 8.48
CA TRP A 107 14.07 -14.50 9.76
C TRP A 107 15.38 -14.61 10.54
N LEU A 108 15.81 -13.47 11.10
CA LEU A 108 16.97 -13.38 11.96
C LEU A 108 16.54 -12.98 13.38
N LYS A 109 17.36 -13.36 14.33
CA LYS A 109 17.38 -12.88 15.70
C LYS A 109 18.80 -12.45 16.03
N ASP A 110 18.97 -11.21 16.47
CA ASP A 110 20.30 -10.65 16.79
C ASP A 110 21.32 -10.88 15.64
N ASN A 111 20.89 -10.64 14.39
CA ASN A 111 21.64 -10.89 13.14
C ASN A 111 21.98 -12.37 12.84
N VAL A 112 21.46 -13.33 13.59
CA VAL A 112 21.64 -14.76 13.32
C VAL A 112 20.40 -15.31 12.60
N PRO A 113 20.54 -15.93 11.40
CA PRO A 113 19.41 -16.56 10.72
C PRO A 113 18.87 -17.75 11.50
N ILE A 114 17.60 -17.68 11.93
CA ILE A 114 16.96 -18.69 12.78
C ILE A 114 15.95 -19.56 12.03
N CYS A 115 15.24 -19.01 11.04
CA CYS A 115 14.39 -19.80 10.16
C CYS A 115 14.31 -19.18 8.79
N ALA A 116 14.03 -20.02 7.79
CA ALA A 116 13.87 -19.57 6.41
C ALA A 116 12.88 -20.45 5.65
N TYR A 117 12.18 -19.82 4.74
CA TYR A 117 11.19 -20.47 3.89
C TYR A 117 11.45 -20.10 2.42
N SER A 118 11.21 -21.06 1.53
CA SER A 118 11.24 -20.84 0.09
C SER A 118 9.94 -21.32 -0.55
N GLY A 119 9.58 -20.73 -1.67
CA GLY A 119 8.38 -21.12 -2.40
C GLY A 119 8.07 -20.24 -3.59
N SER A 120 6.92 -20.48 -4.18
CA SER A 120 6.39 -19.67 -5.28
C SER A 120 5.64 -18.42 -4.81
N TYR A 121 5.50 -18.21 -3.51
CA TYR A 121 4.80 -17.05 -2.96
C TYR A 121 5.56 -15.76 -3.23
N GLU A 122 4.94 -14.89 -3.99
CA GLU A 122 5.39 -13.53 -4.18
C GLU A 122 4.93 -12.64 -3.02
N PHE A 123 5.66 -11.59 -2.76
CA PHE A 123 5.31 -10.63 -1.72
C PHE A 123 4.22 -9.65 -2.21
N THR A 124 3.07 -10.23 -2.58
CA THR A 124 1.86 -9.55 -3.04
C THR A 124 0.66 -10.00 -2.22
N GLN A 125 -0.38 -9.18 -2.09
CA GLN A 125 -1.60 -9.57 -1.39
C GLN A 125 -2.32 -10.70 -2.15
N ALA A 126 -2.29 -10.67 -3.47
CA ALA A 126 -2.86 -11.70 -4.31
C ALA A 126 -2.26 -13.08 -4.00
N SER A 127 -0.93 -13.14 -3.84
CA SER A 127 -0.24 -14.41 -3.56
C SER A 127 -0.35 -14.85 -2.09
N LEU A 128 -0.28 -13.92 -1.14
CA LEU A 128 -0.18 -14.26 0.28
C LEU A 128 -1.54 -14.25 1.01
N LEU A 129 -2.45 -13.33 0.67
CA LEU A 129 -3.70 -13.15 1.44
C LEU A 129 -4.89 -13.90 0.85
N ARG A 130 -4.86 -14.27 -0.44
CA ARG A 130 -5.88 -15.13 -1.03
C ARG A 130 -5.60 -16.60 -0.67
N LYS A 131 -6.64 -17.43 -0.65
CA LYS A 131 -6.46 -18.88 -0.45
C LYS A 131 -5.64 -19.45 -1.61
N CYS A 132 -4.44 -19.92 -1.31
CA CYS A 132 -3.57 -20.60 -2.26
C CYS A 132 -3.26 -22.01 -1.74
N ASP A 133 -3.32 -23.00 -2.63
CA ASP A 133 -2.94 -24.40 -2.34
C ASP A 133 -1.41 -24.62 -2.42
N ASN A 134 -0.64 -23.57 -2.28
CA ASN A 134 0.82 -23.59 -2.42
C ASN A 134 1.51 -24.17 -1.18
N THR A 135 2.64 -24.84 -1.38
CA THR A 135 3.40 -25.48 -0.31
C THR A 135 4.51 -24.55 0.17
N LEU A 136 4.58 -24.33 1.49
CA LEU A 136 5.68 -23.65 2.14
C LEU A 136 6.81 -24.66 2.38
N ILE A 137 8.01 -24.39 1.88
CA ILE A 137 9.16 -25.26 2.03
C ILE A 137 10.14 -24.59 3.01
N SER A 138 10.34 -25.22 4.16
CA SER A 138 11.41 -24.82 5.07
C SER A 138 12.77 -25.12 4.45
N CYS A 139 13.71 -24.20 4.55
CA CYS A 139 15.07 -24.35 4.04
C CYS A 139 16.09 -23.99 5.12
N LYS A 140 17.38 -24.34 4.88
CA LYS A 140 18.44 -24.04 5.83
C LYS A 140 18.65 -22.53 5.96
N PRO A 141 18.46 -21.92 7.14
CA PRO A 141 18.48 -20.47 7.30
C PRO A 141 19.79 -19.83 6.87
N VAL A 142 20.92 -20.43 7.22
CA VAL A 142 22.25 -19.93 6.87
C VAL A 142 22.48 -19.92 5.37
N ASP A 143 22.05 -20.96 4.65
CA ASP A 143 22.23 -21.05 3.20
C ASP A 143 21.31 -20.05 2.47
N ALA A 144 20.10 -19.86 2.99
CA ALA A 144 19.16 -18.86 2.49
C ALA A 144 19.69 -17.43 2.70
N TYR A 145 20.26 -17.16 3.87
CA TYR A 145 20.80 -15.85 4.20
C TYR A 145 22.03 -15.50 3.35
N LYS A 146 22.92 -16.46 3.06
CA LYS A 146 24.02 -16.26 2.10
C LYS A 146 23.52 -15.84 0.72
N LYS A 147 22.38 -16.39 0.26
CA LYS A 147 21.77 -15.97 -1.02
C LYS A 147 21.24 -14.55 -0.94
N TYR A 148 20.67 -14.18 0.21
CA TYR A 148 20.19 -12.82 0.45
C TYR A 148 21.37 -11.82 0.43
N GLU A 149 22.45 -12.08 1.16
CA GLU A 149 23.65 -11.23 1.16
C GLU A 149 24.23 -11.06 -0.24
N ALA A 150 24.27 -12.14 -1.01
CA ALA A 150 24.70 -12.07 -2.41
C ALA A 150 23.75 -11.25 -3.29
N ALA A 151 22.47 -11.18 -2.97
CA ALA A 151 21.49 -10.33 -3.65
C ALA A 151 21.64 -8.86 -3.24
N VAL A 152 21.88 -8.57 -1.96
CA VAL A 152 22.15 -7.21 -1.45
C VAL A 152 23.28 -6.55 -2.24
N ASN A 153 24.39 -7.26 -2.46
CA ASN A 153 25.55 -6.75 -3.21
C ASN A 153 25.26 -6.44 -4.69
N ARG A 154 24.07 -6.79 -5.19
CA ARG A 154 23.64 -6.64 -6.60
C ARG A 154 22.29 -5.92 -6.69
N SER A 155 21.92 -5.22 -5.63
CA SER A 155 20.68 -4.46 -5.55
C SER A 155 20.96 -2.99 -5.25
N ILE A 156 20.00 -2.16 -5.60
CA ILE A 156 19.99 -0.71 -5.35
C ILE A 156 18.71 -0.34 -4.62
N PHE A 157 18.78 0.55 -3.64
CA PHE A 157 17.60 1.03 -2.94
C PHE A 157 16.63 1.73 -3.89
N CYS A 158 15.33 1.52 -3.72
CA CYS A 158 14.31 2.11 -4.60
C CYS A 158 14.27 3.65 -4.53
N ASN A 159 14.75 4.24 -3.46
CA ASN A 159 14.86 5.69 -3.26
C ASN A 159 16.27 6.24 -3.54
N HIS A 160 17.18 5.44 -4.09
CA HIS A 160 18.50 5.92 -4.49
C HIS A 160 18.38 6.89 -5.67
N ALA A 161 19.17 7.96 -5.66
CA ALA A 161 19.10 9.02 -6.69
C ALA A 161 19.37 8.49 -8.13
N GLU A 162 20.19 7.46 -8.25
CA GLU A 162 20.60 6.86 -9.53
C GLU A 162 19.81 5.57 -9.85
N VAL A 163 18.70 5.28 -9.20
CA VAL A 163 17.98 4.01 -9.38
C VAL A 163 17.56 3.77 -10.83
N GLU A 164 17.16 4.82 -11.54
CA GLU A 164 16.71 4.75 -12.94
C GLU A 164 17.85 4.51 -13.95
N ASP A 165 19.12 4.70 -13.53
CA ASP A 165 20.30 4.32 -14.34
C ASP A 165 20.53 2.80 -14.33
N TYR A 166 20.00 2.09 -13.33
CA TYR A 166 20.19 0.66 -13.13
C TYR A 166 18.96 -0.19 -13.39
N VAL A 167 17.76 0.38 -13.22
CA VAL A 167 16.48 -0.32 -13.30
C VAL A 167 15.51 0.44 -14.19
N ILE A 168 14.89 -0.27 -15.12
CA ILE A 168 13.87 0.32 -16.00
C ILE A 168 12.60 0.60 -15.19
N VAL A 169 12.29 1.89 -15.02
CA VAL A 169 10.99 2.31 -14.52
C VAL A 169 10.05 2.49 -15.72
N ARG A 170 9.08 1.58 -15.83
CA ARG A 170 8.11 1.59 -16.95
C ARG A 170 7.00 2.57 -16.62
N LEU A 171 6.80 3.54 -17.49
CA LEU A 171 5.65 4.45 -17.38
C LEU A 171 4.37 3.66 -17.68
N GLN A 172 3.54 3.43 -16.69
CA GLN A 172 2.13 3.18 -16.93
C GLN A 172 1.51 4.53 -17.29
N SER A 173 0.85 4.58 -18.44
CA SER A 173 0.19 5.80 -18.88
C SER A 173 -0.90 6.18 -17.87
N ASN A 174 -0.60 7.18 -17.05
CA ASN A 174 -1.54 7.75 -16.07
C ASN A 174 -2.58 8.67 -16.75
N SER A 175 -2.63 8.66 -18.11
CA SER A 175 -3.56 9.53 -18.83
C SER A 175 -4.97 8.93 -18.81
N PRO A 176 -5.97 9.64 -18.28
CA PRO A 176 -7.38 9.26 -18.35
C PRO A 176 -7.84 8.96 -19.78
N VAL A 177 -7.18 9.54 -20.76
CA VAL A 177 -7.50 9.40 -22.20
C VAL A 177 -7.34 7.96 -22.70
N LEU A 178 -6.40 7.17 -22.17
CA LEU A 178 -6.25 5.75 -22.53
C LEU A 178 -7.27 4.85 -21.82
N PHE A 179 -7.84 5.30 -20.72
CA PHE A 179 -8.89 4.57 -19.99
C PHE A 179 -10.31 4.90 -20.49
N GLN A 180 -10.51 5.97 -21.27
CA GLN A 180 -11.84 6.44 -21.69
C GLN A 180 -12.51 5.59 -22.78
N SER A 181 -11.81 4.69 -23.47
CA SER A 181 -12.40 4.08 -24.68
C SER A 181 -13.26 2.83 -24.46
N ASN A 182 -13.32 2.20 -23.25
CA ASN A 182 -14.14 0.98 -23.01
C ASN A 182 -14.50 0.70 -21.54
N PHE A 183 -14.60 1.69 -20.62
CA PHE A 183 -14.54 1.40 -19.16
C PHE A 183 -15.67 2.01 -18.32
N ASP A 184 -16.89 2.17 -18.81
CA ASP A 184 -18.04 2.62 -17.98
C ASP A 184 -18.27 1.68 -16.77
N ASP A 185 -17.93 0.40 -16.88
CA ASP A 185 -18.08 -0.59 -15.80
C ASP A 185 -16.94 -0.56 -14.75
N HIS A 186 -15.85 0.19 -14.99
CA HIS A 186 -14.66 0.23 -14.13
C HIS A 186 -14.45 1.57 -13.43
N VAL A 187 -15.40 2.50 -13.54
CA VAL A 187 -15.35 3.80 -12.88
C VAL A 187 -16.40 3.89 -11.81
N ILE A 188 -16.02 4.32 -10.62
CA ILE A 188 -16.94 4.55 -9.50
C ILE A 188 -16.79 5.97 -9.00
N HIS A 189 -17.93 6.66 -8.81
CA HIS A 189 -18.00 7.99 -8.23
C HIS A 189 -18.44 7.90 -6.76
N LEU A 190 -17.66 8.52 -5.87
CA LEU A 190 -17.93 8.56 -4.43
C LEU A 190 -18.15 10.00 -3.98
N SER A 191 -19.37 10.29 -3.54
CA SER A 191 -19.77 11.63 -3.09
C SER A 191 -19.21 11.95 -1.70
N PHE A 192 -18.74 13.19 -1.51
CA PHE A 192 -18.42 13.75 -0.20
C PHE A 192 -19.65 14.31 0.52
N LEU A 193 -20.77 14.42 -0.18
CA LEU A 193 -22.01 14.96 0.38
C LEU A 193 -22.81 13.86 1.09
N THR A 194 -23.46 14.24 2.15
CA THR A 194 -24.46 13.44 2.83
C THR A 194 -25.78 13.42 2.04
N ARG A 195 -26.75 12.63 2.48
CA ARG A 195 -28.09 12.58 1.85
C ARG A 195 -28.82 13.93 1.82
N THR A 196 -28.41 14.90 2.65
CA THR A 196 -28.99 16.25 2.67
C THR A 196 -28.29 17.21 1.70
N GLY A 197 -27.34 16.75 0.90
CA GLY A 197 -26.59 17.59 -0.04
C GLY A 197 -25.49 18.44 0.60
N GLU A 198 -25.17 18.19 1.87
CA GLU A 198 -24.18 18.95 2.62
C GLU A 198 -22.98 18.07 3.00
N VAL A 199 -21.78 18.66 3.13
CA VAL A 199 -20.62 17.99 3.74
C VAL A 199 -20.95 17.67 5.20
N GLY A 200 -20.66 16.44 5.61
CA GLY A 200 -20.96 16.00 6.96
C GLY A 200 -20.20 16.81 8.02
N LYS A 201 -20.90 17.30 9.04
CA LYS A 201 -20.30 18.16 10.09
C LYS A 201 -19.17 17.47 10.89
N ARG A 202 -19.26 16.15 11.07
CA ARG A 202 -18.30 15.33 11.84
C ARG A 202 -18.10 13.95 11.21
N SER A 203 -18.18 13.88 9.88
CA SER A 203 -18.03 12.66 9.07
C SER A 203 -17.40 13.01 7.73
N GLY A 204 -16.96 12.02 6.96
CA GLY A 204 -16.29 12.23 5.69
C GLY A 204 -15.05 13.11 5.85
N LEU A 205 -14.95 14.18 5.06
CA LEU A 205 -13.82 15.13 5.11
C LEU A 205 -13.67 15.84 6.46
N ASN A 206 -14.75 15.92 7.27
CA ASN A 206 -14.76 16.54 8.60
C ASN A 206 -14.73 15.54 9.77
N TRP A 207 -14.29 14.30 9.53
CA TRP A 207 -14.25 13.30 10.61
C TRP A 207 -13.34 13.73 11.77
N GLY A 208 -12.23 14.38 11.48
CA GLY A 208 -11.30 14.94 12.45
C GLY A 208 -11.85 16.11 13.29
N GLN A 209 -13.00 16.68 12.92
CA GLN A 209 -13.64 17.74 13.70
C GLN A 209 -14.35 17.25 14.98
N ARG A 210 -14.34 15.93 15.22
CA ARG A 210 -14.73 15.33 16.51
C ARG A 210 -13.71 15.68 17.60
N GLN A 211 -14.19 15.76 18.84
CA GLN A 211 -13.32 16.00 19.99
C GLN A 211 -12.27 14.89 20.13
N GLY A 212 -11.03 15.25 20.44
CA GLY A 212 -9.94 14.32 20.68
C GLY A 212 -9.29 13.71 19.43
N ARG A 213 -9.69 14.17 18.21
CA ARG A 213 -9.10 13.70 16.95
C ARG A 213 -8.14 14.71 16.33
N ASN A 214 -7.22 14.22 15.50
CA ASN A 214 -6.45 15.09 14.62
C ASN A 214 -7.40 15.75 13.61
N LYS A 215 -7.31 17.07 13.50
CA LYS A 215 -8.24 17.88 12.67
C LYS A 215 -8.16 17.55 11.17
N ASN A 216 -7.06 16.96 10.73
CA ASN A 216 -6.93 16.48 9.35
C ASN A 216 -7.58 15.10 9.11
N GLU A 217 -7.97 14.33 10.13
CA GLU A 217 -8.55 13.02 9.89
C GLU A 217 -9.80 13.11 9.01
N ALA A 218 -9.81 12.30 7.95
CA ALA A 218 -10.88 12.20 6.98
C ALA A 218 -11.06 10.76 6.48
N TYR A 219 -12.17 10.50 5.82
CA TYR A 219 -12.40 9.30 5.04
C TYR A 219 -13.30 9.61 3.84
N ILE A 220 -13.22 8.80 2.79
CA ILE A 220 -14.16 8.84 1.68
C ILE A 220 -15.32 7.91 2.03
N PRO A 221 -16.58 8.40 2.05
CA PRO A 221 -17.74 7.54 2.31
C PRO A 221 -17.88 6.47 1.23
N LEU A 222 -18.05 5.21 1.63
CA LEU A 222 -18.26 4.09 0.73
C LEU A 222 -19.68 3.54 0.86
N PRO A 223 -20.55 3.69 -0.15
CA PRO A 223 -21.86 3.10 -0.17
C PRO A 223 -21.81 1.56 -0.15
N ILE A 224 -22.75 0.93 0.54
CA ILE A 224 -22.76 -0.53 0.73
C ILE A 224 -22.85 -1.31 -0.58
N ASN A 225 -23.60 -0.82 -1.56
CA ASN A 225 -23.70 -1.44 -2.88
C ASN A 225 -22.34 -1.45 -3.61
N ILE A 226 -21.52 -0.43 -3.41
CA ILE A 226 -20.16 -0.36 -3.97
C ILE A 226 -19.20 -1.24 -3.16
N ALA A 227 -19.28 -1.21 -1.82
CA ALA A 227 -18.48 -2.07 -0.97
C ALA A 227 -18.68 -3.56 -1.31
N THR A 228 -19.91 -3.98 -1.61
CA THR A 228 -20.24 -5.38 -1.93
C THR A 228 -20.06 -5.75 -3.40
N SER A 229 -19.75 -4.80 -4.28
CA SER A 229 -19.57 -5.06 -5.73
C SER A 229 -18.29 -5.82 -6.08
N GLY A 230 -17.31 -5.86 -5.16
CA GLY A 230 -15.97 -6.41 -5.42
C GLY A 230 -15.03 -5.44 -6.14
N PHE A 231 -15.42 -4.17 -6.29
CA PHE A 231 -14.56 -3.16 -6.92
C PHE A 231 -13.32 -2.90 -6.06
N PHE A 232 -13.49 -2.62 -4.76
CA PHE A 232 -12.38 -2.43 -3.82
C PHE A 232 -12.08 -3.72 -3.06
N PRO A 233 -10.80 -3.99 -2.72
CA PRO A 233 -10.45 -5.10 -1.85
C PRO A 233 -10.98 -4.85 -0.44
N LEU A 234 -11.57 -5.87 0.18
CA LEU A 234 -12.10 -5.85 1.53
C LEU A 234 -11.15 -6.51 2.53
N ASN A 235 -11.63 -6.79 3.75
CA ASN A 235 -10.86 -7.47 4.81
C ASN A 235 -9.56 -6.76 5.18
N LYS A 236 -9.60 -5.42 5.21
CA LYS A 236 -8.43 -4.58 5.52
C LYS A 236 -7.25 -4.76 4.55
N GLN A 237 -7.47 -5.32 3.37
CA GLN A 237 -6.45 -5.30 2.33
C GLN A 237 -6.19 -3.86 1.89
N HIS A 238 -4.93 -3.56 1.58
CA HIS A 238 -4.52 -2.24 1.13
C HIS A 238 -4.55 -2.16 -0.39
N PHE A 239 -4.68 -0.98 -0.91
CA PHE A 239 -4.53 -0.71 -2.34
C PHE A 239 -3.82 0.62 -2.56
N LEU A 240 -3.05 0.65 -3.63
CA LEU A 240 -2.28 1.80 -4.04
C LEU A 240 -3.12 2.66 -4.97
N VAL A 241 -3.09 3.96 -4.76
CA VAL A 241 -3.83 4.93 -5.57
C VAL A 241 -2.88 5.99 -6.10
N VAL A 242 -2.91 6.19 -7.40
CA VAL A 242 -2.30 7.37 -8.04
C VAL A 242 -3.41 8.38 -8.32
N THR A 243 -3.15 9.64 -8.03
CA THR A 243 -4.11 10.72 -8.19
C THR A 243 -3.87 11.51 -9.47
N ASP A 244 -4.86 12.27 -9.91
CA ASP A 244 -4.79 13.16 -11.07
C ASP A 244 -3.67 14.23 -10.97
N ASP A 245 -3.30 14.61 -9.75
CA ASP A 245 -2.20 15.52 -9.45
C ASP A 245 -0.89 14.81 -9.08
N HIS A 246 -0.73 13.54 -9.50
CA HIS A 246 0.47 12.72 -9.36
C HIS A 246 0.91 12.40 -7.93
N HIS A 247 0.00 12.45 -6.95
CA HIS A 247 0.28 11.93 -5.63
C HIS A 247 0.03 10.42 -5.57
N THR A 248 0.77 9.76 -4.69
CA THR A 248 0.59 8.34 -4.39
C THR A 248 0.05 8.16 -2.98
N LEU A 249 -1.06 7.46 -2.84
CA LEU A 249 -1.73 7.19 -1.57
C LEU A 249 -1.92 5.70 -1.37
N LEU A 250 -1.62 5.20 -0.18
CA LEU A 250 -2.00 3.86 0.25
C LEU A 250 -3.32 3.94 1.00
N LEU A 251 -4.32 3.25 0.50
CA LEU A 251 -5.68 3.26 1.03
C LEU A 251 -6.12 1.86 1.45
N ARG A 252 -7.18 1.78 2.25
CA ARG A 252 -7.90 0.55 2.57
C ARG A 252 -9.37 0.85 2.85
N VAL A 253 -10.22 -0.17 2.64
CA VAL A 253 -11.60 -0.14 3.10
C VAL A 253 -11.64 -0.52 4.58
N GLU A 254 -12.31 0.31 5.38
CA GLU A 254 -12.39 0.15 6.83
C GLU A 254 -13.74 0.63 7.39
N GLN A 255 -13.87 0.60 8.71
CA GLN A 255 -15.05 0.85 9.52
C GLN A 255 -16.07 -0.29 9.51
N GLN A 256 -17.01 -0.22 10.46
CA GLN A 256 -18.09 -1.19 10.56
C GLN A 256 -18.90 -1.23 9.26
N ASN A 257 -19.04 -2.43 8.68
CA ASN A 257 -19.71 -2.69 7.40
C ASN A 257 -19.03 -2.03 6.20
N ASP A 258 -17.69 -1.91 6.20
CA ASP A 258 -16.89 -1.46 5.04
C ASP A 258 -17.37 -0.12 4.45
N LYS A 259 -17.69 0.86 5.31
CA LYS A 259 -18.33 2.13 4.93
C LYS A 259 -17.38 3.26 4.60
N ALA A 260 -16.08 3.05 4.71
CA ALA A 260 -15.11 4.12 4.57
C ALA A 260 -13.84 3.65 3.85
N ILE A 261 -13.32 4.49 2.98
CA ILE A 261 -11.96 4.38 2.46
C ILE A 261 -11.09 5.32 3.26
N THR A 262 -9.96 4.82 3.79
CA THR A 262 -9.06 5.53 4.69
C THR A 262 -7.60 5.30 4.31
N THR A 263 -6.70 6.14 4.80
CA THR A 263 -5.26 5.91 4.76
C THR A 263 -4.83 5.12 6.00
N PRO A 264 -4.36 3.86 5.86
CA PRO A 264 -4.11 2.96 7.00
C PRO A 264 -3.02 3.46 7.95
N ALA A 265 -2.02 4.15 7.44
CA ALA A 265 -0.94 4.68 8.25
C ALA A 265 -1.44 5.79 9.20
N SER A 266 -2.21 6.74 8.68
CA SER A 266 -2.86 7.80 9.44
C SER A 266 -4.00 8.40 8.62
N ASN A 267 -5.21 8.42 9.18
CA ASN A 267 -6.37 9.04 8.52
C ASN A 267 -6.19 10.55 8.25
N ALA A 268 -5.19 11.17 8.88
CA ALA A 268 -4.84 12.57 8.65
C ALA A 268 -4.26 12.79 7.24
N LEU A 269 -3.59 11.80 6.66
CA LEU A 269 -2.97 11.91 5.33
C LEU A 269 -4.02 12.17 4.23
N LEU A 270 -5.14 11.47 4.28
CA LEU A 270 -6.22 11.64 3.32
C LEU A 270 -6.89 13.02 3.45
N GLY A 271 -7.11 13.46 4.67
CA GLY A 271 -7.73 14.77 4.90
C GLY A 271 -6.78 15.94 4.61
N GLU A 272 -5.49 15.76 4.81
CA GLU A 272 -4.47 16.72 4.38
C GLU A 272 -4.45 16.84 2.85
N TYR A 273 -4.45 15.70 2.15
CA TYR A 273 -4.53 15.67 0.69
C TYR A 273 -5.72 16.48 0.16
N PHE A 274 -6.96 16.20 0.61
CA PHE A 274 -8.13 16.91 0.12
C PHE A 274 -8.14 18.38 0.50
N ARG A 275 -7.66 18.77 1.71
CA ARG A 275 -7.56 20.18 2.08
C ARG A 275 -6.58 20.94 1.19
N ASN A 276 -5.44 20.35 0.90
CA ASN A 276 -4.46 20.93 -0.02
C ASN A 276 -5.07 21.13 -1.41
N ARG A 277 -5.81 20.13 -1.94
CA ARG A 277 -6.50 20.24 -3.24
C ARG A 277 -7.56 21.35 -3.24
N LEU A 278 -8.24 21.56 -2.12
CA LEU A 278 -9.26 22.63 -1.95
C LEU A 278 -8.65 23.99 -1.62
N GLY A 279 -7.33 24.12 -1.50
CA GLY A 279 -6.66 25.36 -1.08
C GLY A 279 -6.93 25.74 0.38
N LEU A 280 -7.30 24.79 1.23
CA LEU A 280 -7.63 25.01 2.63
C LEU A 280 -6.41 24.73 3.54
N PRO A 281 -6.26 25.48 4.64
CA PRO A 281 -5.25 25.17 5.65
C PRO A 281 -5.47 23.79 6.27
N ASN A 282 -4.38 23.14 6.70
CA ASN A 282 -4.43 21.90 7.44
C ASN A 282 -5.29 22.02 8.69
N GLY A 283 -6.19 21.06 8.91
CA GLY A 283 -7.13 21.06 10.02
C GLY A 283 -8.36 21.95 9.85
N ALA A 284 -8.47 22.70 8.76
CA ALA A 284 -9.64 23.51 8.48
C ALA A 284 -10.92 22.66 8.38
N TYR A 285 -12.04 23.23 8.78
CA TYR A 285 -13.35 22.66 8.51
C TYR A 285 -13.66 22.80 7.01
N VAL A 286 -14.14 21.72 6.38
CA VAL A 286 -14.53 21.71 4.97
C VAL A 286 -16.02 22.00 4.87
N HIS A 287 -16.39 23.11 4.23
CA HIS A 287 -17.77 23.48 3.95
C HIS A 287 -18.21 22.97 2.58
N THR A 288 -19.51 22.84 2.38
CA THR A 288 -20.07 22.50 1.07
C THR A 288 -19.69 23.54 0.01
N SER A 289 -19.62 24.82 0.40
CA SER A 289 -19.15 25.91 -0.46
C SER A 289 -17.71 25.71 -0.95
N ASP A 290 -16.84 25.09 -0.17
CA ASP A 290 -15.44 24.87 -0.58
C ASP A 290 -15.38 23.87 -1.74
N LEU A 291 -16.17 22.79 -1.67
CA LEU A 291 -16.31 21.82 -2.77
C LEU A 291 -16.98 22.43 -4.00
N MET A 292 -18.01 23.25 -3.80
CA MET A 292 -18.70 23.93 -4.92
C MET A 292 -17.78 24.95 -5.60
N ASN A 293 -16.99 25.71 -4.83
CA ASN A 293 -16.01 26.65 -5.35
C ASN A 293 -14.86 25.95 -6.07
N TYR A 294 -14.47 24.77 -5.60
CA TYR A 294 -13.49 23.91 -6.28
C TYR A 294 -14.03 23.37 -7.61
N GLY A 295 -15.37 23.19 -7.71
CA GLY A 295 -16.06 22.70 -8.90
C GLY A 295 -16.43 21.22 -8.86
N ARG A 296 -16.16 20.50 -7.75
CA ARG A 296 -16.44 19.07 -7.65
C ARG A 296 -16.81 18.64 -6.22
N THR A 297 -17.85 17.80 -6.10
CA THR A 297 -18.38 17.30 -4.82
C THR A 297 -18.23 15.81 -4.60
N ASP A 298 -17.56 15.14 -5.51
CA ASP A 298 -17.25 13.70 -5.48
C ASP A 298 -15.81 13.45 -5.91
N VAL A 299 -15.40 12.19 -5.86
CA VAL A 299 -14.14 11.70 -6.38
C VAL A 299 -14.40 10.43 -7.20
N SER A 300 -13.70 10.29 -8.31
CA SER A 300 -13.80 9.10 -9.17
C SER A 300 -12.66 8.15 -8.91
N PHE A 301 -12.95 6.84 -8.92
CA PHE A 301 -11.95 5.78 -8.90
C PHE A 301 -12.03 4.95 -10.15
N ILE A 302 -10.90 4.70 -10.77
CA ILE A 302 -10.72 3.78 -11.90
C ILE A 302 -9.86 2.62 -11.41
N LYS A 303 -10.33 1.39 -11.58
CA LYS A 303 -9.58 0.20 -11.21
C LYS A 303 -8.56 -0.12 -12.30
N ILE A 304 -7.25 -0.14 -11.94
CA ILE A 304 -6.16 -0.56 -12.83
C ILE A 304 -5.97 -2.07 -12.73
N ASP A 305 -5.85 -2.57 -11.48
CA ASP A 305 -5.82 -3.99 -11.15
C ASP A 305 -6.39 -4.23 -9.74
N ASP A 306 -6.14 -5.40 -9.14
CA ASP A 306 -6.70 -5.74 -7.83
C ASP A 306 -6.06 -4.98 -6.65
N GLU A 307 -4.91 -4.35 -6.85
CA GLU A 307 -4.15 -3.63 -5.82
C GLU A 307 -3.83 -2.18 -6.22
N GLN A 308 -4.15 -1.77 -7.48
CA GLN A 308 -3.83 -0.44 -8.01
C GLN A 308 -5.06 0.26 -8.59
N TYR A 309 -5.21 1.54 -8.29
CA TYR A 309 -6.32 2.39 -8.72
C TYR A 309 -5.81 3.77 -9.13
N TYR A 310 -6.54 4.41 -10.01
CA TYR A 310 -6.41 5.84 -10.27
C TYR A 310 -7.56 6.58 -9.60
N MET A 311 -7.26 7.69 -8.94
CA MET A 311 -8.24 8.55 -8.27
C MET A 311 -8.23 9.92 -8.94
N ASP A 312 -9.36 10.29 -9.49
CA ASP A 312 -9.55 11.58 -10.16
C ASP A 312 -10.40 12.52 -9.30
N PHE A 313 -9.81 13.63 -8.94
CA PHE A 313 -10.45 14.78 -8.28
C PHE A 313 -10.18 16.07 -9.08
N SER A 314 -9.87 15.94 -10.36
CA SER A 314 -9.70 17.11 -11.26
C SER A 314 -11.03 17.80 -11.51
N VAL A 315 -10.94 19.06 -11.92
CA VAL A 315 -12.03 19.86 -12.45
C VAL A 315 -11.65 20.29 -13.84
N ASP A 316 -12.61 20.35 -14.76
CA ASP A 316 -12.36 20.89 -16.08
C ASP A 316 -11.89 22.35 -15.98
N GLU A 317 -10.78 22.68 -16.62
CA GLU A 317 -10.36 24.07 -16.75
C GLU A 317 -11.46 24.82 -17.51
N GLN A 318 -12.08 25.81 -16.86
CA GLN A 318 -13.08 26.69 -17.47
C GLN A 318 -12.43 27.69 -18.39
#